data_2a2781af53a985cb2b4bf03006995288
#
_entry.id   2a2781af53a985cb2b4bf03006995288
#
_cell.length_a   1.000
_cell.length_b   1.000
_cell.length_c   1.000
_cell.angle_alpha   90.00
_cell.angle_beta   90.00
_cell.angle_gamma   90.00
#
_symmetry.space_group_name_H-M   'P 1'
#
loop_
_entity.id
_entity.type
_entity.pdbx_description
1 polymer ?
#
loop_
_entity_poly.entity_id
_entity_poly.type
_entity_poly.pdbx_seq_one_letter_code
_entity_poly.pdbx_strand_id
1 'polypeptide(L)'
;SIVIDPLIALPLGGLVCAIACGSLVQFREFAEFGLSKVAGVSILLIGTGTIAGIIKASALQYDVISLLEMMKMPAFILAPIAGILMAGATASTTAGSTIASQTFAQTLLNAGIPAISAGAMIHAGSTVIDSLPHGSFFHATGGSVGMNIKERMKLIPFEACIGLTSTIVAVIVYLI
;
A
#
# COMPACT_ATOMS: atom_id res chain seq x y z
N SER A 1 18.35 17.31 4.36
CA SER A 1 17.03 17.41 3.73
C SER A 1 15.99 17.71 4.80
N ILE A 2 15.20 18.76 4.57
CA ILE A 2 14.08 19.09 5.46
C ILE A 2 12.94 18.15 5.05
N VAL A 3 12.55 17.24 5.94
CA VAL A 3 11.39 16.38 5.75
C VAL A 3 10.23 17.00 6.52
N ILE A 4 9.20 17.45 5.80
CA ILE A 4 7.99 18.01 6.40
C ILE A 4 6.97 16.87 6.52
N ASP A 5 6.44 16.68 7.74
CA ASP A 5 5.40 15.69 7.98
C ASP A 5 4.16 15.94 7.08
N PRO A 6 3.60 14.92 6.41
CA PRO A 6 2.41 15.05 5.60
C PRO A 6 1.21 15.67 6.32
N LEU A 7 1.08 15.47 7.64
CA LEU A 7 0.04 16.08 8.47
C LEU A 7 0.14 17.62 8.50
N ILE A 8 1.32 18.16 8.25
CA ILE A 8 1.57 19.60 8.16
C ILE A 8 1.58 20.04 6.70
N ALA A 9 2.27 19.28 5.84
CA ALA A 9 2.46 19.64 4.44
C ALA A 9 1.14 19.72 3.67
N LEU A 10 0.20 18.78 3.89
CA LEU A 10 -1.08 18.74 3.17
C LEU A 10 -2.00 19.92 3.51
N PRO A 11 -2.27 20.25 4.80
CA PRO A 11 -3.07 21.44 5.14
C PRO A 11 -2.43 22.76 4.67
N LEU A 12 -1.10 22.89 4.81
CA LEU A 12 -0.39 24.08 4.33
C LEU A 12 -0.46 24.19 2.81
N GLY A 13 -0.32 23.08 2.08
CA GLY A 13 -0.48 23.03 0.62
C GLY A 13 -1.88 23.46 0.19
N GLY A 14 -2.91 22.98 0.88
CA GLY A 14 -4.29 23.41 0.66
C GLY A 14 -4.51 24.91 0.89
N LEU A 15 -3.92 25.47 1.94
CA LEU A 15 -3.97 26.92 2.23
C LEU A 15 -3.26 27.74 1.15
N VAL A 16 -2.05 27.33 0.76
CA VAL A 16 -1.28 27.97 -0.32
C VAL A 16 -2.06 27.93 -1.64
N CYS A 17 -2.69 26.80 -1.96
CA CYS A 17 -3.52 26.65 -3.15
C CYS A 17 -4.72 27.61 -3.11
N ALA A 18 -5.42 27.72 -1.97
CA ALA A 18 -6.54 28.64 -1.83
C ALA A 18 -6.14 30.11 -2.00
N ILE A 19 -4.95 30.49 -1.51
CA ILE A 19 -4.38 31.82 -1.70
C ILE A 19 -4.05 32.05 -3.19
N ALA A 20 -3.36 31.11 -3.82
CA ALA A 20 -2.93 31.20 -5.22
C ALA A 20 -4.13 31.27 -6.19
N CYS A 21 -5.23 30.59 -5.87
CA CYS A 21 -6.47 30.61 -6.65
C CYS A 21 -7.37 31.81 -6.31
N GLY A 22 -7.00 32.71 -5.39
CA GLY A 22 -7.81 33.84 -4.96
C GLY A 22 -9.10 33.47 -4.19
N SER A 23 -9.17 32.20 -3.71
CA SER A 23 -10.37 31.64 -3.08
C SER A 23 -10.27 31.56 -1.55
N LEU A 24 -9.44 32.39 -0.94
CA LEU A 24 -9.21 32.39 0.52
C LEU A 24 -10.51 32.63 1.33
N VAL A 25 -11.41 33.44 0.80
CA VAL A 25 -12.70 33.73 1.45
C VAL A 25 -13.57 32.47 1.59
N GLN A 26 -13.44 31.53 0.65
CA GLN A 26 -14.16 30.26 0.60
C GLN A 26 -13.42 29.13 1.34
N PHE A 27 -12.24 29.41 1.91
CA PHE A 27 -11.42 28.39 2.58
C PHE A 27 -12.17 27.67 3.70
N ARG A 28 -13.02 28.40 4.45
CA ARG A 28 -13.86 27.80 5.48
C ARG A 28 -14.83 26.77 4.90
N GLU A 29 -15.49 27.06 3.80
CA GLU A 29 -16.44 26.18 3.13
C GLU A 29 -15.71 24.91 2.61
N PHE A 30 -14.53 25.09 2.03
CA PHE A 30 -13.69 23.96 1.59
C PHE A 30 -13.25 23.09 2.77
N ALA A 31 -12.89 23.69 3.90
CA ALA A 31 -12.50 22.97 5.10
C ALA A 31 -13.68 22.20 5.72
N GLU A 32 -14.86 22.82 5.80
CA GLU A 32 -16.09 22.17 6.28
C GLU A 32 -16.48 20.99 5.36
N PHE A 33 -16.40 21.16 4.05
CA PHE A 33 -16.62 20.08 3.09
C PHE A 33 -15.63 18.95 3.28
N GLY A 34 -14.33 19.25 3.38
CA GLY A 34 -13.28 18.25 3.63
C GLY A 34 -13.51 17.48 4.93
N LEU A 35 -13.80 18.18 6.03
CA LEU A 35 -14.07 17.56 7.32
C LEU A 35 -15.32 16.67 7.30
N SER A 36 -16.36 17.06 6.58
CA SER A 36 -17.57 16.23 6.43
C SER A 36 -17.28 14.89 5.74
N LYS A 37 -16.34 14.86 4.79
CA LYS A 37 -15.91 13.66 4.11
C LYS A 37 -15.00 12.80 5.00
N VAL A 38 -14.09 13.41 5.76
CA VAL A 38 -13.13 12.73 6.63
C VAL A 38 -13.81 11.96 7.75
N ALA A 39 -14.92 12.44 8.32
CA ALA A 39 -15.61 11.76 9.41
C ALA A 39 -16.04 10.33 9.05
N GLY A 40 -16.66 10.13 7.90
CA GLY A 40 -17.05 8.80 7.42
C GLY A 40 -15.84 7.88 7.14
N VAL A 41 -14.81 8.43 6.51
CA VAL A 41 -13.57 7.69 6.23
C VAL A 41 -12.85 7.31 7.53
N SER A 42 -12.81 8.19 8.53
CA SER A 42 -12.18 7.92 9.83
C SER A 42 -12.84 6.75 10.56
N ILE A 43 -14.16 6.67 10.56
CA ILE A 43 -14.90 5.55 11.16
C ILE A 43 -14.56 4.23 10.45
N LEU A 44 -14.53 4.25 9.12
CA LEU A 44 -14.13 3.09 8.32
C LEU A 44 -12.67 2.69 8.58
N LEU A 45 -11.76 3.65 8.70
CA LEU A 45 -10.35 3.38 9.00
C LEU A 45 -10.15 2.77 10.39
N ILE A 46 -10.90 3.22 11.39
CA ILE A 46 -10.88 2.61 12.73
C ILE A 46 -11.37 1.16 12.65
N GLY A 47 -12.52 0.91 11.98
CA GLY A 47 -13.07 -0.42 11.82
C GLY A 47 -12.13 -1.37 11.06
N THR A 48 -11.59 -0.93 9.92
CA THR A 48 -10.64 -1.74 9.13
C THR A 48 -9.29 -1.90 9.81
N GLY A 49 -8.86 -0.90 10.59
CA GLY A 49 -7.65 -0.98 11.41
C GLY A 49 -7.73 -2.10 12.46
N THR A 50 -8.90 -2.32 13.05
CA THR A 50 -9.09 -3.45 13.98
C THR A 50 -9.00 -4.80 13.28
N ILE A 51 -9.60 -4.95 12.09
CA ILE A 51 -9.50 -6.17 11.27
C ILE A 51 -8.05 -6.41 10.86
N ALA A 52 -7.37 -5.40 10.35
CA ALA A 52 -5.96 -5.48 9.98
C ALA A 52 -5.07 -5.86 11.18
N GLY A 53 -5.38 -5.33 12.37
CA GLY A 53 -4.71 -5.70 13.62
C GLY A 53 -4.89 -7.16 13.98
N ILE A 54 -6.10 -7.70 13.84
CA ILE A 54 -6.40 -9.13 14.07
C ILE A 54 -5.63 -10.00 13.06
N ILE A 55 -5.66 -9.67 11.78
CA ILE A 55 -4.93 -10.40 10.74
C ILE A 55 -3.42 -10.39 11.04
N LYS A 56 -2.89 -9.23 11.42
CA LYS A 56 -1.47 -9.08 11.78
C LYS A 56 -1.08 -9.89 13.01
N ALA A 57 -2.00 -10.07 13.96
CA ALA A 57 -1.79 -10.89 15.15
C ALA A 57 -2.10 -12.39 14.92
N SER A 58 -2.65 -12.75 13.77
CA SER A 58 -3.02 -14.13 13.44
C SER A 58 -1.83 -14.93 12.90
N ALA A 59 -2.00 -16.25 12.79
CA ALA A 59 -1.02 -17.14 12.17
C ALA A 59 -0.88 -16.95 10.65
N LEU A 60 -1.76 -16.21 9.99
CA LEU A 60 -1.79 -16.08 8.52
C LEU A 60 -0.45 -15.66 7.91
N GLN A 61 0.26 -14.74 8.57
CA GLN A 61 1.57 -14.32 8.09
C GLN A 61 2.59 -15.46 8.14
N TYR A 62 2.59 -16.24 9.21
CA TYR A 62 3.48 -17.39 9.36
C TYR A 62 3.14 -18.51 8.36
N ASP A 63 1.85 -18.73 8.10
CA ASP A 63 1.40 -19.73 7.11
C ASP A 63 1.85 -19.35 5.70
N VAL A 64 1.75 -18.08 5.32
CA VAL A 64 2.22 -17.59 4.01
C VAL A 64 3.74 -17.69 3.90
N ILE A 65 4.48 -17.36 4.96
CA ILE A 65 5.94 -17.51 5.00
C ILE A 65 6.34 -18.98 4.81
N SER A 66 5.71 -19.87 5.57
CA SER A 66 5.97 -21.32 5.48
C SER A 66 5.66 -21.86 4.08
N LEU A 67 4.60 -21.39 3.46
CA LEU A 67 4.25 -21.76 2.08
C LEU A 67 5.35 -21.33 1.09
N LEU A 68 5.81 -20.08 1.19
CA LEU A 68 6.86 -19.53 0.33
C LEU A 68 8.19 -20.30 0.49
N GLU A 69 8.57 -20.64 1.72
CA GLU A 69 9.76 -21.44 2.00
C GLU A 69 9.66 -22.86 1.42
N MET A 70 8.47 -23.49 1.50
CA MET A 70 8.22 -24.81 0.93
C MET A 70 8.29 -24.83 -0.60
N MET A 71 7.94 -23.75 -1.26
CA MET A 71 7.94 -23.67 -2.73
C MET A 71 9.32 -23.69 -3.36
N LYS A 72 10.40 -23.45 -2.61
CA LYS A 72 11.80 -23.45 -3.07
C LYS A 72 12.01 -22.70 -4.38
N MET A 73 11.37 -21.56 -4.52
CA MET A 73 11.41 -20.77 -5.74
C MET A 73 12.78 -20.09 -5.94
N PRO A 74 13.19 -19.84 -7.20
CA PRO A 74 14.32 -18.98 -7.48
C PRO A 74 14.17 -17.62 -6.81
N ALA A 75 15.24 -17.08 -6.25
CA ALA A 75 15.21 -15.88 -5.41
C ALA A 75 14.60 -14.65 -6.12
N PHE A 76 14.83 -14.49 -7.42
CA PHE A 76 14.28 -13.38 -8.19
C PHE A 76 12.75 -13.46 -8.38
N ILE A 77 12.18 -14.65 -8.27
CA ILE A 77 10.72 -14.87 -8.27
C ILE A 77 10.18 -14.76 -6.84
N LEU A 78 10.95 -15.24 -5.87
CA LEU A 78 10.57 -15.17 -4.45
C LEU A 78 10.35 -13.73 -3.99
N ALA A 79 11.22 -12.81 -4.38
CA ALA A 79 11.12 -11.41 -3.95
C ALA A 79 9.78 -10.75 -4.29
N PRO A 80 9.34 -10.69 -5.56
CA PRO A 80 8.04 -10.08 -5.89
C PRO A 80 6.86 -10.88 -5.35
N ILE A 81 6.90 -12.22 -5.37
CA ILE A 81 5.82 -13.06 -4.85
C ILE A 81 5.64 -12.87 -3.35
N ALA A 82 6.73 -12.80 -2.58
CA ALA A 82 6.65 -12.47 -1.17
C ALA A 82 5.99 -11.11 -0.93
N GLY A 83 6.33 -10.11 -1.73
CA GLY A 83 5.66 -8.79 -1.72
C GLY A 83 4.17 -8.90 -1.99
N ILE A 84 3.77 -9.58 -3.06
CA ILE A 84 2.36 -9.77 -3.46
C ILE A 84 1.57 -10.42 -2.32
N LEU A 85 2.04 -11.56 -1.82
CA LEU A 85 1.29 -12.32 -0.82
C LEU A 85 1.22 -11.63 0.53
N MET A 86 2.32 -10.99 0.97
CA MET A 86 2.33 -10.25 2.24
C MET A 86 1.47 -8.98 2.15
N ALA A 87 1.48 -8.28 1.03
CA ALA A 87 0.61 -7.13 0.81
C ALA A 87 -0.87 -7.56 0.72
N GLY A 88 -1.15 -8.67 0.06
CA GLY A 88 -2.50 -9.24 0.03
C GLY A 88 -3.01 -9.64 1.41
N ALA A 89 -2.17 -10.29 2.23
CA ALA A 89 -2.53 -10.68 3.60
C ALA A 89 -2.80 -9.47 4.51
N THR A 90 -2.05 -8.38 4.34
CA THR A 90 -2.15 -7.17 5.18
C THR A 90 -3.04 -6.07 4.58
N ALA A 91 -3.43 -6.20 3.31
CA ALA A 91 -4.02 -5.15 2.46
C ALA A 91 -3.28 -3.80 2.60
N SER A 92 -1.96 -3.87 2.57
CA SER A 92 -1.08 -2.71 2.75
C SER A 92 0.26 -2.94 2.08
N THR A 93 0.62 -2.08 1.13
CA THR A 93 1.95 -2.06 0.51
C THR A 93 3.07 -1.95 1.54
N THR A 94 2.93 -0.99 2.47
CA THR A 94 3.96 -0.71 3.48
C THR A 94 4.15 -1.88 4.44
N ALA A 95 3.08 -2.43 4.99
CA ALA A 95 3.17 -3.57 5.90
C ALA A 95 3.67 -4.81 5.17
N GLY A 96 3.12 -5.09 3.99
CA GLY A 96 3.50 -6.25 3.17
C GLY A 96 4.98 -6.22 2.76
N SER A 97 5.45 -5.09 2.22
CA SER A 97 6.86 -4.94 1.82
C SER A 97 7.82 -4.99 3.01
N THR A 98 7.42 -4.44 4.16
CA THR A 98 8.24 -4.49 5.38
C THR A 98 8.38 -5.93 5.87
N ILE A 99 7.27 -6.67 6.00
CA ILE A 99 7.29 -8.06 6.47
C ILE A 99 8.07 -8.94 5.49
N ALA A 100 7.80 -8.83 4.18
CA ALA A 100 8.50 -9.59 3.16
C ALA A 100 10.01 -9.31 3.17
N SER A 101 10.41 -8.04 3.29
CA SER A 101 11.82 -7.66 3.38
C SER A 101 12.49 -8.21 4.64
N GLN A 102 11.86 -8.06 5.80
CA GLN A 102 12.42 -8.56 7.06
C GLN A 102 12.58 -10.09 7.06
N THR A 103 11.63 -10.80 6.45
CA THR A 103 11.64 -12.27 6.43
C THR A 103 12.63 -12.84 5.42
N PHE A 104 12.64 -12.28 4.19
CA PHE A 104 13.38 -12.90 3.07
C PHE A 104 14.67 -12.16 2.71
N ALA A 105 15.03 -11.04 3.38
CA ALA A 105 16.23 -10.27 3.05
C ALA A 105 17.49 -11.16 3.02
N GLN A 106 17.73 -11.94 4.05
CA GLN A 106 18.93 -12.78 4.13
C GLN A 106 18.94 -13.85 3.05
N THR A 107 17.79 -14.47 2.75
CA THR A 107 17.65 -15.46 1.68
C THR A 107 18.00 -14.87 0.32
N LEU A 108 17.50 -13.66 0.03
CA LEU A 108 17.74 -12.97 -1.23
C LEU A 108 19.21 -12.53 -1.37
N LEU A 109 19.79 -12.00 -0.31
CA LEU A 109 21.21 -11.63 -0.27
C LEU A 109 22.13 -12.84 -0.45
N ASN A 110 21.83 -13.95 0.21
CA ASN A 110 22.59 -15.21 0.07
C ASN A 110 22.48 -15.80 -1.34
N ALA A 111 21.38 -15.52 -2.04
CA ALA A 111 21.21 -15.90 -3.45
C ALA A 111 21.87 -14.92 -4.43
N GLY A 112 22.62 -13.93 -3.93
CA GLY A 112 23.37 -12.97 -4.75
C GLY A 112 22.57 -11.78 -5.26
N ILE A 113 21.32 -11.58 -4.79
CA ILE A 113 20.52 -10.41 -5.18
C ILE A 113 20.91 -9.23 -4.29
N PRO A 114 21.34 -8.08 -4.87
CA PRO A 114 21.64 -6.87 -4.11
C PRO A 114 20.45 -6.38 -3.29
N ALA A 115 20.70 -5.81 -2.10
CA ALA A 115 19.64 -5.36 -1.19
C ALA A 115 18.66 -4.36 -1.85
N ILE A 116 19.18 -3.44 -2.66
CA ILE A 116 18.36 -2.45 -3.37
C ILE A 116 17.43 -3.14 -4.37
N SER A 117 17.96 -4.10 -5.16
CA SER A 117 17.20 -4.87 -6.15
C SER A 117 16.12 -5.73 -5.46
N ALA A 118 16.48 -6.41 -4.38
CA ALA A 118 15.55 -7.21 -3.58
C ALA A 118 14.41 -6.32 -3.02
N GLY A 119 14.75 -5.20 -2.41
CA GLY A 119 13.77 -4.25 -1.86
C GLY A 119 12.86 -3.67 -2.94
N ALA A 120 13.39 -3.31 -4.10
CA ALA A 120 12.62 -2.79 -5.22
C ALA A 120 11.63 -3.82 -5.78
N MET A 121 12.06 -5.08 -5.98
CA MET A 121 11.20 -6.15 -6.46
C MET A 121 10.11 -6.53 -5.45
N ILE A 122 10.44 -6.59 -4.15
CA ILE A 122 9.46 -6.82 -3.08
C ILE A 122 8.44 -5.68 -3.06
N HIS A 123 8.90 -4.44 -3.10
CA HIS A 123 8.00 -3.27 -3.05
C HIS A 123 7.09 -3.21 -4.26
N ALA A 124 7.61 -3.42 -5.47
CA ALA A 124 6.80 -3.50 -6.68
C ALA A 124 5.75 -4.61 -6.58
N GLY A 125 6.13 -5.81 -6.13
CA GLY A 125 5.18 -6.90 -5.87
C GLY A 125 4.09 -6.50 -4.88
N SER A 126 4.43 -5.77 -3.83
CA SER A 126 3.49 -5.34 -2.80
C SER A 126 2.40 -4.39 -3.31
N THR A 127 2.55 -3.79 -4.48
CA THR A 127 1.51 -2.93 -5.08
C THR A 127 0.48 -3.67 -5.92
N VAL A 128 0.60 -4.99 -6.09
CA VAL A 128 -0.29 -5.76 -6.96
C VAL A 128 -1.68 -5.97 -6.36
N ILE A 129 -1.74 -6.37 -5.07
CA ILE A 129 -3.00 -6.68 -4.38
C ILE A 129 -3.06 -6.04 -2.98
N ASP A 130 -2.58 -4.83 -2.86
CA ASP A 130 -2.61 -4.05 -1.61
C ASP A 130 -3.95 -3.34 -1.36
N SER A 131 -4.77 -3.19 -2.40
CA SER A 131 -6.04 -2.47 -2.41
C SER A 131 -7.24 -3.38 -2.13
N LEU A 132 -7.11 -4.33 -1.19
CA LEU A 132 -8.19 -5.26 -0.85
C LEU A 132 -9.16 -4.65 0.17
N PRO A 133 -10.43 -5.13 0.22
CA PRO A 133 -11.49 -4.53 1.04
C PRO A 133 -11.24 -4.51 2.55
N HIS A 134 -10.33 -5.32 3.07
CA HIS A 134 -9.94 -5.33 4.48
C HIS A 134 -8.85 -4.30 4.81
N GLY A 135 -8.36 -3.55 3.81
CA GLY A 135 -7.34 -2.53 3.99
C GLY A 135 -7.90 -1.11 4.05
N SER A 136 -7.18 -0.24 4.76
CA SER A 136 -7.56 1.16 4.92
C SER A 136 -7.53 1.94 3.60
N PHE A 137 -6.60 1.63 2.71
CA PHE A 137 -6.45 2.31 1.42
C PHE A 137 -7.69 2.15 0.53
N PHE A 138 -8.28 0.94 0.49
CA PHE A 138 -9.52 0.67 -0.23
C PHE A 138 -10.65 1.62 0.18
N HIS A 139 -10.86 1.79 1.48
CA HIS A 139 -11.94 2.63 2.01
C HIS A 139 -11.63 4.12 1.93
N ALA A 140 -10.36 4.51 2.17
CA ALA A 140 -9.95 5.90 2.08
C ALA A 140 -10.11 6.44 0.65
N THR A 141 -9.64 5.70 -0.35
CA THR A 141 -9.72 6.12 -1.75
C THR A 141 -11.15 6.06 -2.29
N GLY A 142 -11.93 5.02 -1.97
CA GLY A 142 -13.33 4.94 -2.33
C GLY A 142 -14.16 6.06 -1.70
N GLY A 143 -13.95 6.33 -0.41
CA GLY A 143 -14.65 7.36 0.34
C GLY A 143 -14.36 8.78 -0.14
N SER A 144 -13.12 9.06 -0.56
CA SER A 144 -12.72 10.40 -1.05
C SER A 144 -13.48 10.84 -2.31
N VAL A 145 -13.92 9.90 -3.13
CA VAL A 145 -14.67 10.14 -4.37
C VAL A 145 -16.14 9.68 -4.30
N GLY A 146 -16.60 9.28 -3.11
CA GLY A 146 -17.99 8.88 -2.88
C GLY A 146 -18.38 7.54 -3.51
N MET A 147 -17.44 6.67 -3.82
CA MET A 147 -17.70 5.32 -4.34
C MET A 147 -18.29 4.42 -3.27
N ASN A 148 -19.27 3.59 -3.65
CA ASN A 148 -19.67 2.46 -2.82
C ASN A 148 -18.70 1.27 -2.96
N ILE A 149 -18.82 0.28 -2.05
CA ILE A 149 -17.92 -0.88 -2.03
C ILE A 149 -17.94 -1.65 -3.36
N LYS A 150 -19.11 -1.84 -3.98
CA LYS A 150 -19.22 -2.58 -5.25
C LYS A 150 -18.51 -1.85 -6.40
N GLU A 151 -18.59 -0.53 -6.42
CA GLU A 151 -17.90 0.30 -7.42
C GLU A 151 -16.39 0.25 -7.22
N ARG A 152 -15.93 0.39 -5.97
CA ARG A 152 -14.51 0.32 -5.62
C ARG A 152 -13.91 -1.06 -5.92
N MET A 153 -14.64 -2.15 -5.68
CA MET A 153 -14.23 -3.52 -6.03
C MET A 153 -13.93 -3.71 -7.52
N LYS A 154 -14.62 -2.98 -8.41
CA LYS A 154 -14.38 -3.07 -9.85
C LYS A 154 -13.03 -2.49 -10.27
N LEU A 155 -12.40 -1.68 -9.44
CA LEU A 155 -11.07 -1.11 -9.72
C LEU A 155 -9.94 -2.07 -9.37
N ILE A 156 -10.13 -3.02 -8.46
CA ILE A 156 -9.10 -3.96 -8.01
C ILE A 156 -8.38 -4.67 -9.18
N PRO A 157 -9.08 -5.23 -10.20
CA PRO A 157 -8.39 -5.87 -11.32
C PRO A 157 -7.49 -4.92 -12.12
N PHE A 158 -7.89 -3.66 -12.26
CA PHE A 158 -7.09 -2.66 -12.97
C PHE A 158 -5.85 -2.27 -12.15
N GLU A 159 -6.01 -2.06 -10.84
CA GLU A 159 -4.90 -1.79 -9.93
C GLU A 159 -3.92 -2.98 -9.89
N ALA A 160 -4.43 -4.20 -9.85
CA ALA A 160 -3.63 -5.41 -9.91
C ALA A 160 -2.85 -5.52 -11.23
N CYS A 161 -3.46 -5.19 -12.37
CA CYS A 161 -2.76 -5.16 -13.66
C CYS A 161 -1.63 -4.11 -13.69
N ILE A 162 -1.87 -2.93 -13.14
CA ILE A 162 -0.87 -1.87 -13.03
C ILE A 162 0.29 -2.33 -12.15
N GLY A 163 -0.02 -2.84 -10.95
CA GLY A 163 0.97 -3.38 -10.02
C GLY A 163 1.77 -4.54 -10.60
N LEU A 164 1.11 -5.46 -11.31
CA LEU A 164 1.77 -6.59 -11.98
C LEU A 164 2.72 -6.12 -13.08
N THR A 165 2.30 -5.14 -13.89
CA THR A 165 3.15 -4.54 -14.93
C THR A 165 4.38 -3.89 -14.30
N SER A 166 4.20 -3.09 -13.24
CA SER A 166 5.29 -2.50 -12.48
C SER A 166 6.24 -3.55 -11.90
N THR A 167 5.68 -4.65 -11.39
CA THR A 167 6.45 -5.77 -10.85
C THR A 167 7.31 -6.46 -11.92
N ILE A 168 6.72 -6.75 -13.09
CA ILE A 168 7.46 -7.34 -14.22
C ILE A 168 8.60 -6.42 -14.65
N VAL A 169 8.33 -5.11 -14.79
CA VAL A 169 9.37 -4.13 -15.14
C VAL A 169 10.47 -4.10 -14.08
N ALA A 170 10.10 -4.08 -12.80
CA ALA A 170 11.08 -4.10 -11.71
C ALA A 170 11.96 -5.37 -11.77
N VAL A 171 11.37 -6.54 -11.98
CA VAL A 171 12.12 -7.79 -12.13
C VAL A 171 13.09 -7.70 -13.31
N ILE A 172 12.64 -7.23 -14.48
CA ILE A 172 13.51 -7.09 -15.66
C ILE A 172 14.67 -6.12 -15.40
N VAL A 173 14.37 -4.95 -14.84
CA VAL A 173 15.38 -3.88 -14.61
C VAL A 173 16.41 -4.29 -13.54
N TYR A 174 16.01 -5.04 -12.52
CA TYR A 174 16.88 -5.38 -11.40
C TYR A 174 17.51 -6.79 -11.51
N LEU A 175 17.15 -7.57 -12.52
CA LEU A 175 17.81 -8.84 -12.86
C LEU A 175 18.96 -8.66 -13.86
N ILE A 176 18.96 -7.58 -14.62
CA ILE A 176 20.01 -7.23 -15.60
C ILE A 176 21.06 -6.37 -14.91
#